data_7bbd395bc703ee35166242533850648f
#
_entry.id   7bbd395bc703ee35166242533850648f
#
_cell.length_a   1.000
_cell.length_b   1.000
_cell.length_c   1.000
_cell.angle_alpha   90.00
_cell.angle_beta   90.00
_cell.angle_gamma   90.00
#
_symmetry.space_group_name_H-M   'P 1'
#
loop_
_entity.id
_entity.type
_entity.pdbx_description
1 polymer ?
#
loop_
_entity_poly.entity_id
_entity_poly.type
_entity_poly.pdbx_seq_one_letter_code
_entity_poly.pdbx_strand_id
1 'polypeptide(L)'
;NIFYNYRPEDILSHVDDIYKQTSTPLYIEMTQLFYNGDAYPDKPPVTNIWEVTQPEWKGRVMMQNILNDLAWASWATGFCVGDTPAMLEDAYKDLTGEDLVLSEGCENAGYEFLKRLYENEPIFTSSSDDVAEGVGTRGQSTPPIGFASSTKLRKNKDNNWCLVPINLEPTVGIPQINSLYVVNNCQHPNAAKLLIRFMMGGTDGDTSGNDPFNTLGGWPIRDDIEP
;
A
#
# COMPACT_ATOMS: atom_id res chain seq x y z
N ASN A 1 -2.35 -0.70 -28.43
CA ASN A 1 -3.00 -0.81 -27.13
C ASN A 1 -3.46 -2.25 -26.89
N ILE A 2 -3.10 -2.81 -25.73
CA ILE A 2 -3.51 -4.16 -25.33
C ILE A 2 -4.89 -4.11 -24.65
N PHE A 3 -5.22 -3.00 -23.99
CA PHE A 3 -6.44 -2.79 -23.22
C PHE A 3 -7.21 -1.55 -23.70
N TYR A 4 -8.51 -1.52 -23.41
CA TYR A 4 -9.31 -0.31 -23.44
C TYR A 4 -10.12 -0.16 -22.14
N ASN A 5 -10.46 1.07 -21.78
CA ASN A 5 -11.30 1.37 -20.64
C ASN A 5 -12.78 1.21 -21.05
N TYR A 6 -13.51 0.46 -20.26
CA TYR A 6 -14.95 0.51 -20.25
C TYR A 6 -15.40 1.42 -19.10
N ARG A 7 -16.07 2.50 -19.41
CA ARG A 7 -16.48 3.52 -18.44
C ARG A 7 -17.98 3.48 -18.22
N PRO A 8 -18.49 2.78 -17.19
CA PRO A 8 -19.89 2.83 -16.81
C PRO A 8 -20.17 4.16 -16.09
N GLU A 9 -20.57 5.19 -16.83
CA GLU A 9 -20.67 6.57 -16.32
C GLU A 9 -21.69 6.71 -15.18
N ASP A 10 -22.73 5.90 -15.17
CA ASP A 10 -23.72 5.83 -14.09
C ASP A 10 -23.09 5.39 -12.75
N ILE A 11 -22.14 4.47 -12.78
CA ILE A 11 -21.37 4.02 -11.61
C ILE A 11 -20.26 4.99 -11.29
N LEU A 12 -19.55 5.47 -12.32
CA LEU A 12 -18.42 6.39 -12.15
C LEU A 12 -18.85 7.77 -11.62
N SER A 13 -20.16 8.12 -11.68
CA SER A 13 -20.66 9.33 -11.02
C SER A 13 -20.46 9.33 -9.50
N HIS A 14 -20.31 8.14 -8.89
CA HIS A 14 -20.02 7.92 -7.46
C HIS A 14 -18.53 7.77 -7.14
N VAL A 15 -17.65 8.07 -8.07
CA VAL A 15 -16.20 8.02 -7.89
C VAL A 15 -15.63 9.43 -7.99
N ASP A 16 -14.70 9.81 -7.11
CA ASP A 16 -14.01 11.09 -7.20
C ASP A 16 -13.20 11.20 -8.51
N ASP A 17 -13.19 12.40 -9.08
CA ASP A 17 -12.52 12.67 -10.36
C ASP A 17 -11.02 12.37 -10.33
N ILE A 18 -10.38 12.48 -9.18
CA ILE A 18 -8.96 12.19 -9.04
C ILE A 18 -8.62 10.72 -9.32
N TYR A 19 -9.57 9.80 -9.09
CA TYR A 19 -9.34 8.36 -9.26
C TYR A 19 -9.73 7.83 -10.64
N LYS A 20 -10.53 8.58 -11.43
CA LYS A 20 -11.09 8.09 -12.69
C LYS A 20 -10.46 8.67 -13.95
N GLN A 21 -9.28 9.31 -13.86
CA GLN A 21 -8.68 10.04 -14.98
C GLN A 21 -8.29 9.14 -16.15
N THR A 22 -7.69 7.97 -15.88
CA THR A 22 -7.08 7.11 -16.91
C THR A 22 -7.58 5.67 -16.93
N SER A 23 -8.39 5.27 -15.95
CA SER A 23 -8.80 3.86 -15.76
C SER A 23 -10.24 3.75 -15.28
N THR A 24 -10.72 2.52 -15.12
CA THR A 24 -11.95 2.19 -14.41
C THR A 24 -11.56 1.66 -13.04
N PRO A 25 -11.52 2.52 -12.00
CA PRO A 25 -11.04 2.14 -10.69
C PRO A 25 -12.05 1.25 -9.97
N LEU A 26 -11.57 0.32 -9.15
CA LEU A 26 -12.41 -0.65 -8.42
C LEU A 26 -12.34 -0.45 -6.91
N TYR A 27 -11.14 -0.45 -6.34
CA TYR A 27 -10.89 -0.26 -4.91
C TYR A 27 -9.49 0.29 -4.68
N ILE A 28 -9.28 0.78 -3.47
CA ILE A 28 -7.98 1.26 -3.00
C ILE A 28 -7.44 0.28 -1.96
N GLU A 29 -6.16 -0.02 -2.03
CA GLU A 29 -5.37 -0.60 -0.95
C GLU A 29 -4.13 0.27 -0.71
N MET A 30 -3.40 0.04 0.37
CA MET A 30 -2.16 0.75 0.65
C MET A 30 -1.02 -0.23 0.89
N THR A 31 0.19 0.14 0.46
CA THR A 31 1.40 -0.45 1.03
C THR A 31 1.77 0.38 2.25
N GLN A 32 1.72 -0.25 3.42
CA GLN A 32 1.97 0.39 4.72
C GLN A 32 2.88 -0.47 5.60
N LEU A 33 3.40 0.13 6.67
CA LEU A 33 4.27 -0.56 7.61
C LEU A 33 3.46 -1.30 8.67
N PHE A 34 3.89 -2.53 8.98
CA PHE A 34 3.28 -3.38 9.99
C PHE A 34 4.28 -3.80 11.06
N TYR A 35 3.75 -4.12 12.24
CA TYR A 35 4.50 -4.67 13.36
C TYR A 35 3.75 -5.83 14.02
N ASN A 36 4.44 -6.53 14.90
CA ASN A 36 3.90 -7.64 15.68
C ASN A 36 3.26 -7.12 16.97
N GLY A 37 1.92 -7.23 17.08
CA GLY A 37 1.18 -6.73 18.23
C GLY A 37 1.44 -7.46 19.54
N ASP A 38 1.90 -8.74 19.51
CA ASP A 38 2.24 -9.47 20.72
C ASP A 38 3.56 -8.98 21.33
N ALA A 39 4.53 -8.62 20.47
CA ALA A 39 5.83 -8.13 20.92
C ALA A 39 5.79 -6.66 21.37
N TYR A 40 4.85 -5.89 20.83
CA TYR A 40 4.69 -4.45 21.12
C TYR A 40 3.22 -4.15 21.50
N PRO A 41 2.73 -4.65 22.65
CA PRO A 41 1.30 -4.56 22.98
C PRO A 41 0.83 -3.14 23.35
N ASP A 42 1.74 -2.28 23.83
CA ASP A 42 1.39 -0.96 24.35
C ASP A 42 1.44 0.14 23.29
N LYS A 43 2.40 0.05 22.36
CA LYS A 43 2.60 1.06 21.32
C LYS A 43 3.41 0.47 20.15
N PRO A 44 3.27 1.06 18.94
CA PRO A 44 4.11 0.67 17.81
C PRO A 44 5.60 0.95 18.12
N PRO A 45 6.51 0.12 17.57
CA PRO A 45 7.95 0.27 17.82
C PRO A 45 8.58 1.47 17.10
N VAL A 46 7.90 2.00 16.07
CA VAL A 46 8.27 3.20 15.31
C VAL A 46 7.02 4.04 15.06
N THR A 47 7.17 5.34 14.92
CA THR A 47 6.10 6.29 14.62
C THR A 47 6.45 7.24 13.47
N ASN A 48 7.73 7.34 13.15
CA ASN A 48 8.24 8.14 12.05
C ASN A 48 8.97 7.24 11.03
N ILE A 49 8.77 7.51 9.74
CA ILE A 49 9.31 6.65 8.68
C ILE A 49 10.84 6.57 8.70
N TRP A 50 11.54 7.62 9.15
CA TRP A 50 12.99 7.64 9.21
C TRP A 50 13.56 6.71 10.29
N GLU A 51 12.75 6.30 11.28
CA GLU A 51 13.21 5.35 12.30
C GLU A 51 13.54 4.00 11.69
N VAL A 52 12.89 3.58 10.58
CA VAL A 52 13.19 2.31 9.91
C VAL A 52 14.59 2.28 9.27
N THR A 53 15.20 3.45 9.10
CA THR A 53 16.58 3.59 8.58
C THR A 53 17.64 3.62 9.68
N GLN A 54 17.24 3.59 10.95
CA GLN A 54 18.16 3.64 12.09
C GLN A 54 18.83 2.28 12.34
N PRO A 55 20.00 2.26 12.99
CA PRO A 55 20.79 1.04 13.22
C PRO A 55 20.04 -0.08 13.96
N GLU A 56 19.10 0.25 14.85
CA GLU A 56 18.31 -0.75 15.58
C GLU A 56 17.39 -1.59 14.67
N TRP A 57 17.06 -1.10 13.49
CA TRP A 57 16.26 -1.80 12.49
C TRP A 57 17.09 -2.43 11.36
N LYS A 58 18.42 -2.35 11.46
CA LYS A 58 19.29 -2.97 10.45
C LYS A 58 19.04 -4.48 10.36
N GLY A 59 18.74 -4.95 9.15
CA GLY A 59 18.42 -6.35 8.89
C GLY A 59 17.10 -6.82 9.50
N ARG A 60 16.18 -5.91 9.89
CA ARG A 60 14.91 -6.22 10.54
C ARG A 60 13.70 -5.56 9.89
N VAL A 61 13.87 -4.91 8.77
CA VAL A 61 12.77 -4.38 7.94
C VAL A 61 12.52 -5.36 6.81
N MET A 62 11.32 -5.95 6.74
CA MET A 62 10.91 -6.84 5.66
C MET A 62 10.17 -6.08 4.58
N MET A 63 10.43 -6.40 3.33
CA MET A 63 9.71 -5.84 2.19
C MET A 63 9.84 -6.72 0.96
N GLN A 64 8.93 -6.58 0.02
CA GLN A 64 9.06 -7.22 -1.28
C GLN A 64 10.11 -6.49 -2.13
N ASN A 65 10.84 -7.23 -2.94
CA ASN A 65 11.85 -6.62 -3.81
C ASN A 65 11.19 -5.76 -4.89
N ILE A 66 11.46 -4.46 -4.89
CA ILE A 66 10.88 -3.48 -5.83
C ILE A 66 11.25 -3.76 -7.29
N LEU A 67 12.33 -4.48 -7.56
CA LEU A 67 12.75 -4.80 -8.92
C LEU A 67 11.94 -5.94 -9.55
N ASN A 68 11.18 -6.69 -8.76
CA ASN A 68 10.44 -7.86 -9.21
C ASN A 68 8.96 -7.59 -9.43
N ASP A 69 8.47 -6.42 -9.02
CA ASP A 69 7.04 -6.10 -9.08
C ASP A 69 6.81 -4.61 -9.37
N LEU A 70 6.00 -4.34 -10.41
CA LEU A 70 5.69 -2.96 -10.83
C LEU A 70 4.94 -2.15 -9.74
N ALA A 71 4.09 -2.80 -8.95
CA ALA A 71 3.37 -2.12 -7.87
C ALA A 71 4.34 -1.64 -6.79
N TRP A 72 5.37 -2.45 -6.47
CA TRP A 72 6.43 -2.06 -5.55
C TRP A 72 7.37 -1.00 -6.11
N ALA A 73 7.65 -1.03 -7.41
CA ALA A 73 8.37 0.07 -8.07
C ALA A 73 7.56 1.38 -7.99
N SER A 74 6.23 1.31 -8.17
CA SER A 74 5.34 2.47 -8.00
C SER A 74 5.31 2.97 -6.55
N TRP A 75 5.30 2.06 -5.57
CA TRP A 75 5.41 2.41 -4.15
C TRP A 75 6.70 3.20 -3.87
N ALA A 76 7.85 2.71 -4.33
CA ALA A 76 9.12 3.41 -4.16
C ALA A 76 9.12 4.79 -4.85
N THR A 77 8.57 4.88 -6.07
CA THR A 77 8.44 6.14 -6.79
C THR A 77 7.55 7.14 -6.04
N GLY A 78 6.52 6.67 -5.32
CA GLY A 78 5.65 7.52 -4.52
C GLY A 78 6.36 8.37 -3.48
N PHE A 79 7.51 7.92 -2.96
CA PHE A 79 8.34 8.73 -2.06
C PHE A 79 9.10 9.87 -2.77
N CYS A 80 9.34 9.72 -4.06
CA CYS A 80 10.20 10.62 -4.82
C CYS A 80 9.46 11.72 -5.59
N VAL A 81 8.12 11.69 -5.62
CA VAL A 81 7.30 12.58 -6.45
C VAL A 81 6.24 13.34 -5.64
N GLY A 82 5.67 14.39 -6.25
CA GLY A 82 4.63 15.21 -5.63
C GLY A 82 5.13 15.94 -4.38
N ASP A 83 4.28 16.01 -3.36
CA ASP A 83 4.57 16.68 -2.09
C ASP A 83 5.31 15.78 -1.09
N THR A 84 5.42 14.48 -1.35
CA THR A 84 6.01 13.49 -0.43
C THR A 84 7.45 13.82 -0.05
N PRO A 85 8.35 14.26 -0.94
CA PRO A 85 9.70 14.65 -0.55
C PRO A 85 9.74 15.74 0.52
N ALA A 86 8.91 16.79 0.39
CA ALA A 86 8.83 17.86 1.39
C ALA A 86 8.30 17.34 2.74
N MET A 87 7.27 16.48 2.71
CA MET A 87 6.76 15.84 3.92
C MET A 87 7.82 14.98 4.61
N LEU A 88 8.68 14.31 3.84
CA LEU A 88 9.80 13.53 4.39
C LEU A 88 10.87 14.42 5.02
N GLU A 89 11.17 15.58 4.44
CA GLU A 89 12.10 16.55 5.04
C GLU A 89 11.60 17.06 6.39
N ASP A 90 10.31 17.43 6.45
CA ASP A 90 9.67 17.87 7.69
C ASP A 90 9.69 16.76 8.75
N ALA A 91 9.32 15.53 8.38
CA ALA A 91 9.35 14.38 9.28
C ALA A 91 10.77 14.04 9.79
N TYR A 92 11.79 14.23 8.95
CA TYR A 92 13.18 14.08 9.38
C TYR A 92 13.57 15.11 10.44
N LYS A 93 13.19 16.37 10.20
CA LYS A 93 13.45 17.48 11.13
C LYS A 93 12.70 17.30 12.45
N ASP A 94 11.45 16.83 12.39
CA ASP A 94 10.66 16.55 13.60
C ASP A 94 11.28 15.42 14.44
N LEU A 95 11.85 14.40 13.79
CA LEU A 95 12.50 13.29 14.47
C LEU A 95 13.86 13.67 15.07
N THR A 96 14.68 14.43 14.34
CA THR A 96 16.10 14.63 14.66
C THR A 96 16.39 16.03 15.24
N GLY A 97 15.53 17.01 14.98
CA GLY A 97 15.79 18.43 15.23
C GLY A 97 16.74 19.10 14.22
N GLU A 98 17.18 18.38 13.18
CA GLU A 98 18.13 18.85 12.19
C GLU A 98 17.53 18.85 10.79
N ASP A 99 18.04 19.72 9.90
CA ASP A 99 17.67 19.72 8.51
C ASP A 99 18.27 18.49 7.79
N LEU A 100 17.51 17.86 6.89
CA LEU A 100 17.97 16.72 6.11
C LEU A 100 19.11 17.15 5.16
N VAL A 101 20.22 16.43 5.22
CA VAL A 101 21.33 16.56 4.26
C VAL A 101 21.26 15.39 3.28
N LEU A 102 21.09 15.72 2.00
CA LEU A 102 21.05 14.72 0.94
C LEU A 102 22.43 14.17 0.63
N SER A 103 22.52 12.86 0.47
CA SER A 103 23.74 12.19 -0.01
C SER A 103 23.97 12.49 -1.50
N GLU A 104 25.21 12.33 -1.94
CA GLU A 104 25.55 12.44 -3.36
C GLU A 104 24.68 11.50 -4.20
N GLY A 105 24.10 12.05 -5.28
CA GLY A 105 23.22 11.34 -6.18
C GLY A 105 21.75 11.26 -5.76
N CYS A 106 21.37 11.76 -4.57
CA CYS A 106 19.97 11.86 -4.15
C CYS A 106 19.40 13.23 -4.57
N GLU A 107 18.34 13.22 -5.38
CA GLU A 107 17.71 14.43 -5.91
C GLU A 107 16.77 15.10 -4.90
N ASN A 108 16.20 14.32 -3.96
CA ASN A 108 15.29 14.79 -2.91
C ASN A 108 15.24 13.79 -1.74
N ALA A 109 14.45 14.12 -0.71
CA ALA A 109 14.30 13.31 0.49
C ALA A 109 13.77 11.90 0.23
N GLY A 110 12.97 11.68 -0.82
CA GLY A 110 12.49 10.36 -1.20
C GLY A 110 13.62 9.43 -1.65
N TYR A 111 14.54 9.92 -2.49
CA TYR A 111 15.74 9.18 -2.88
C TYR A 111 16.66 8.93 -1.69
N GLU A 112 16.83 9.91 -0.82
CA GLU A 112 17.63 9.77 0.40
C GLU A 112 17.03 8.72 1.34
N PHE A 113 15.72 8.74 1.55
CA PHE A 113 15.01 7.74 2.34
C PHE A 113 15.21 6.33 1.79
N LEU A 114 14.96 6.13 0.49
CA LEU A 114 15.13 4.82 -0.14
C LEU A 114 16.58 4.34 -0.06
N LYS A 115 17.55 5.23 -0.28
CA LYS A 115 18.97 4.90 -0.15
C LYS A 115 19.29 4.41 1.27
N ARG A 116 18.91 5.17 2.30
CA ARG A 116 19.16 4.79 3.70
C ARG A 116 18.43 3.51 4.09
N LEU A 117 17.19 3.32 3.60
CA LEU A 117 16.44 2.08 3.83
C LEU A 117 17.21 0.87 3.25
N TYR A 118 17.76 0.99 2.03
CA TYR A 118 18.54 -0.09 1.41
C TYR A 118 19.88 -0.33 2.11
N GLU A 119 20.56 0.73 2.53
CA GLU A 119 21.80 0.63 3.32
C GLU A 119 21.58 -0.02 4.69
N ASN A 120 20.34 0.02 5.19
CA ASN A 120 19.92 -0.65 6.42
C ASN A 120 19.63 -2.17 6.22
N GLU A 121 20.01 -2.71 5.06
CA GLU A 121 19.98 -4.15 4.75
C GLU A 121 18.59 -4.78 4.95
N PRO A 122 17.51 -4.31 4.28
CA PRO A 122 16.18 -4.87 4.45
C PRO A 122 16.14 -6.35 4.01
N ILE A 123 15.24 -7.11 4.63
CA ILE A 123 14.98 -8.51 4.27
C ILE A 123 14.02 -8.51 3.09
N PHE A 124 14.51 -8.91 1.91
CA PHE A 124 13.68 -9.03 0.72
C PHE A 124 12.93 -10.35 0.67
N THR A 125 11.64 -10.27 0.38
CA THR A 125 10.73 -11.42 0.22
C THR A 125 10.20 -11.48 -1.21
N SER A 126 9.57 -12.62 -1.55
CA SER A 126 8.94 -12.81 -2.85
C SER A 126 7.51 -12.27 -2.93
N SER A 127 6.86 -12.07 -1.78
CA SER A 127 5.47 -11.61 -1.72
C SER A 127 5.16 -10.81 -0.44
N SER A 128 4.08 -10.02 -0.48
CA SER A 128 3.53 -9.38 0.72
C SER A 128 2.98 -10.40 1.73
N ASP A 129 2.68 -11.63 1.32
CA ASP A 129 2.27 -12.69 2.23
C ASP A 129 3.44 -13.16 3.10
N ASP A 130 4.64 -13.31 2.51
CA ASP A 130 5.85 -13.66 3.25
C ASP A 130 6.21 -12.58 4.27
N VAL A 131 6.03 -11.29 3.92
CA VAL A 131 6.21 -10.18 4.87
C VAL A 131 5.22 -10.28 6.01
N ALA A 132 3.93 -10.46 5.69
CA ALA A 132 2.87 -10.54 6.70
C ALA A 132 3.06 -11.72 7.65
N GLU A 133 3.47 -12.88 7.13
CA GLU A 133 3.82 -14.05 7.94
C GLU A 133 5.03 -13.79 8.83
N GLY A 134 6.12 -13.27 8.26
CA GLY A 134 7.35 -12.98 8.99
C GLY A 134 7.14 -11.98 10.13
N VAL A 135 6.34 -10.94 9.90
CA VAL A 135 6.00 -9.94 10.93
C VAL A 135 4.94 -10.46 11.90
N GLY A 136 3.86 -11.06 11.36
CA GLY A 136 2.65 -11.39 12.13
C GLY A 136 2.73 -12.68 12.96
N THR A 137 3.71 -13.55 12.72
CA THR A 137 3.85 -14.82 13.47
C THR A 137 4.00 -14.55 14.95
N ARG A 138 3.16 -15.25 15.77
CA ARG A 138 3.15 -15.09 17.23
C ARG A 138 4.37 -15.70 17.91
N GLY A 139 4.69 -15.21 19.11
CA GLY A 139 5.73 -15.78 19.97
C GLY A 139 7.16 -15.42 19.59
N GLN A 140 7.35 -14.46 18.68
CA GLN A 140 8.67 -13.94 18.34
C GLN A 140 9.18 -13.02 19.45
N SER A 141 10.44 -13.20 19.86
CA SER A 141 11.09 -12.33 20.87
C SER A 141 11.56 -11.00 20.29
N THR A 142 11.98 -10.99 19.05
CA THR A 142 12.49 -9.83 18.32
C THR A 142 11.97 -9.85 16.87
N PRO A 143 10.65 -9.67 16.67
CA PRO A 143 10.08 -9.71 15.33
C PRO A 143 10.60 -8.56 14.47
N PRO A 144 10.67 -8.74 13.14
CA PRO A 144 10.86 -7.65 12.21
C PRO A 144 9.62 -6.75 12.17
N ILE A 145 9.76 -5.58 11.57
CA ILE A 145 8.67 -4.80 11.01
C ILE A 145 8.68 -4.97 9.49
N GLY A 146 7.58 -4.63 8.79
CA GLY A 146 7.59 -4.88 7.36
C GLY A 146 6.56 -4.07 6.58
N PHE A 147 6.94 -3.69 5.37
CA PHE A 147 6.05 -3.06 4.40
C PHE A 147 5.29 -4.13 3.63
N ALA A 148 3.96 -4.08 3.67
CA ALA A 148 3.07 -5.00 2.96
C ALA A 148 1.77 -4.32 2.55
N SER A 149 0.98 -4.98 1.67
CA SER A 149 -0.37 -4.53 1.35
C SER A 149 -1.26 -4.57 2.59
N SER A 150 -2.03 -3.51 2.80
CA SER A 150 -3.03 -3.39 3.87
C SER A 150 -4.04 -4.54 3.87
N THR A 151 -4.32 -5.13 2.72
CA THR A 151 -5.23 -6.28 2.59
C THR A 151 -4.76 -7.55 3.32
N LYS A 152 -3.50 -7.59 3.79
CA LYS A 152 -3.00 -8.72 4.59
C LYS A 152 -3.62 -8.79 5.99
N LEU A 153 -4.17 -7.68 6.49
CA LEU A 153 -4.90 -7.63 7.78
C LEU A 153 -6.05 -8.64 7.85
N ARG A 154 -6.76 -8.86 6.73
CA ARG A 154 -7.86 -9.84 6.66
C ARG A 154 -7.43 -11.28 6.96
N LYS A 155 -6.13 -11.59 6.80
CA LYS A 155 -5.57 -12.93 7.03
C LYS A 155 -5.17 -13.19 8.49
N ASN A 156 -5.18 -12.18 9.36
CA ASN A 156 -4.79 -12.32 10.77
C ASN A 156 -5.52 -13.47 11.47
N LYS A 157 -6.84 -13.51 11.31
CA LYS A 157 -7.68 -14.51 11.96
C LYS A 157 -7.39 -15.92 11.45
N ASP A 158 -7.32 -16.10 10.15
CA ASP A 158 -7.21 -17.41 9.51
C ASP A 158 -5.81 -18.03 9.73
N ASN A 159 -4.78 -17.17 9.76
CA ASN A 159 -3.39 -17.62 9.97
C ASN A 159 -2.92 -17.48 11.43
N ASN A 160 -3.79 -17.05 12.35
CA ASN A 160 -3.43 -16.78 13.74
C ASN A 160 -2.23 -15.80 13.86
N TRP A 161 -2.19 -14.77 13.02
CA TRP A 161 -1.19 -13.71 13.07
C TRP A 161 -1.61 -12.61 14.05
N CYS A 162 -0.64 -11.80 14.47
CA CYS A 162 -0.85 -10.59 15.27
C CYS A 162 -0.32 -9.35 14.54
N LEU A 163 -0.56 -9.28 13.22
CA LEU A 163 -0.16 -8.17 12.38
C LEU A 163 -0.96 -6.92 12.71
N VAL A 164 -0.29 -5.81 13.01
CA VAL A 164 -0.90 -4.52 13.35
C VAL A 164 -0.30 -3.43 12.45
N PRO A 165 -1.14 -2.57 11.83
CA PRO A 165 -0.64 -1.47 11.01
C PRO A 165 -0.08 -0.36 11.89
N ILE A 166 0.93 0.35 11.38
CA ILE A 166 1.49 1.53 12.02
C ILE A 166 0.89 2.79 11.39
N ASN A 167 0.45 3.69 12.26
CA ASN A 167 0.11 5.05 11.85
C ASN A 167 1.41 5.88 11.78
N LEU A 168 2.06 5.84 10.63
CA LEU A 168 3.42 6.32 10.44
C LEU A 168 3.43 7.76 9.92
N GLU A 169 4.26 8.61 10.53
CA GLU A 169 4.54 9.95 10.00
C GLU A 169 5.63 9.89 8.92
N PRO A 170 5.53 10.66 7.83
CA PRO A 170 4.51 11.66 7.52
C PRO A 170 3.31 11.08 6.77
N THR A 171 3.28 9.79 6.49
CA THR A 171 2.17 9.13 5.77
C THR A 171 1.97 7.71 6.25
N VAL A 172 0.72 7.34 6.44
CA VAL A 172 0.34 5.97 6.87
C VAL A 172 0.67 4.91 5.82
N GLY A 173 0.87 5.31 4.57
CA GLY A 173 1.21 4.40 3.47
C GLY A 173 1.04 5.05 2.11
N ILE A 174 1.49 4.35 1.07
CA ILE A 174 1.33 4.77 -0.33
C ILE A 174 0.10 4.07 -0.90
N PRO A 175 -0.94 4.82 -1.32
CA PRO A 175 -2.16 4.24 -1.87
C PRO A 175 -1.90 3.61 -3.25
N GLN A 176 -2.60 2.51 -3.51
CA GLN A 176 -2.61 1.81 -4.79
C GLN A 176 -4.06 1.65 -5.26
N ILE A 177 -4.35 2.17 -6.45
CA ILE A 177 -5.66 2.08 -7.06
C ILE A 177 -5.70 0.85 -7.95
N ASN A 178 -6.53 -0.12 -7.58
CA ASN A 178 -6.78 -1.29 -8.41
C ASN A 178 -7.84 -0.96 -9.46
N SER A 179 -7.49 -1.17 -10.72
CA SER A 179 -8.31 -0.75 -11.86
C SER A 179 -8.65 -1.90 -12.79
N LEU A 180 -9.81 -1.80 -13.44
CA LEU A 180 -10.34 -2.79 -14.37
C LEU A 180 -10.20 -2.31 -15.81
N TYR A 181 -9.87 -3.25 -16.69
CA TYR A 181 -9.72 -3.01 -18.12
C TYR A 181 -10.32 -4.15 -18.94
N VAL A 182 -10.76 -3.86 -20.15
CA VAL A 182 -11.13 -4.89 -21.12
C VAL A 182 -9.97 -5.13 -22.08
N VAL A 183 -9.59 -6.39 -22.27
CA VAL A 183 -8.57 -6.77 -23.27
C VAL A 183 -9.11 -6.52 -24.68
N ASN A 184 -8.31 -5.88 -25.56
CA ASN A 184 -8.75 -5.50 -26.92
C ASN A 184 -9.27 -6.67 -27.75
N ASN A 185 -8.65 -7.84 -27.62
CA ASN A 185 -9.04 -9.04 -28.37
C ASN A 185 -9.94 -9.97 -27.54
N CYS A 186 -10.69 -9.41 -26.57
CA CYS A 186 -11.64 -10.18 -25.78
C CYS A 186 -12.70 -10.83 -26.67
N GLN A 187 -12.86 -12.15 -26.57
CA GLN A 187 -13.88 -12.88 -27.36
C GLN A 187 -15.30 -12.56 -26.91
N HIS A 188 -15.49 -12.13 -25.66
CA HIS A 188 -16.78 -11.83 -25.05
C HIS A 188 -16.80 -10.43 -24.42
N PRO A 189 -16.63 -9.34 -25.20
CA PRO A 189 -16.47 -7.99 -24.63
C PRO A 189 -17.69 -7.53 -23.81
N ASN A 190 -18.90 -7.94 -24.18
CA ASN A 190 -20.10 -7.57 -23.42
C ASN A 190 -20.15 -8.29 -22.05
N ALA A 191 -19.71 -9.55 -21.98
CA ALA A 191 -19.61 -10.27 -20.71
C ALA A 191 -18.53 -9.64 -19.81
N ALA A 192 -17.39 -9.24 -20.38
CA ALA A 192 -16.35 -8.52 -19.64
C ALA A 192 -16.86 -7.19 -19.06
N LYS A 193 -17.61 -6.41 -19.86
CA LYS A 193 -18.23 -5.15 -19.38
C LYS A 193 -19.28 -5.39 -18.28
N LEU A 194 -20.09 -6.45 -18.42
CA LEU A 194 -21.06 -6.82 -17.40
C LEU A 194 -20.37 -7.23 -16.09
N LEU A 195 -19.28 -7.99 -16.19
CA LEU A 195 -18.48 -8.36 -15.03
C LEU A 195 -17.88 -7.13 -14.33
N ILE A 196 -17.33 -6.18 -15.09
CA ILE A 196 -16.82 -4.91 -14.52
C ILE A 196 -17.94 -4.18 -13.77
N ARG A 197 -19.14 -4.06 -14.36
CA ARG A 197 -20.28 -3.42 -13.68
C ARG A 197 -20.64 -4.15 -12.38
N PHE A 198 -20.69 -5.47 -12.43
CA PHE A 198 -20.97 -6.30 -11.24
C PHE A 198 -19.94 -6.09 -10.14
N MET A 199 -18.63 -6.16 -10.48
CA MET A 199 -17.52 -5.97 -9.52
C MET A 199 -17.50 -4.55 -8.92
N MET A 200 -17.91 -3.54 -9.67
CA MET A 200 -18.03 -2.16 -9.16
C MET A 200 -19.26 -1.95 -8.27
N GLY A 201 -20.17 -2.92 -8.22
CA GLY A 201 -21.48 -2.81 -7.57
C GLY A 201 -22.53 -2.11 -8.45
N GLY A 202 -23.76 -2.58 -8.41
CA GLY A 202 -24.88 -1.97 -9.13
C GLY A 202 -25.26 -0.58 -8.62
N THR A 203 -26.07 0.14 -9.38
CA THR A 203 -26.68 1.43 -8.97
C THR A 203 -28.11 1.27 -8.46
N ASP A 204 -28.61 0.03 -8.40
CA ASP A 204 -29.92 -0.39 -7.92
C ASP A 204 -29.93 -0.78 -6.41
N GLY A 205 -28.80 -0.56 -5.72
CA GLY A 205 -28.60 -0.92 -4.31
C GLY A 205 -27.97 -2.30 -4.10
N ASP A 206 -27.77 -3.10 -5.15
CA ASP A 206 -27.01 -4.35 -5.06
C ASP A 206 -25.51 -4.08 -5.27
N THR A 207 -24.78 -4.01 -4.17
CA THR A 207 -23.32 -3.83 -4.17
C THR A 207 -22.56 -5.14 -3.93
N SER A 208 -23.22 -6.29 -3.90
CA SER A 208 -22.63 -7.59 -3.55
C SER A 208 -21.41 -7.98 -4.41
N GLY A 209 -21.34 -7.49 -5.65
CA GLY A 209 -20.16 -7.68 -6.51
C GLY A 209 -18.91 -6.95 -6.01
N ASN A 210 -19.05 -5.92 -5.17
CA ASN A 210 -17.97 -5.17 -4.57
C ASN A 210 -17.48 -5.75 -3.22
N ASP A 211 -18.32 -6.54 -2.54
CA ASP A 211 -18.01 -7.10 -1.21
C ASP A 211 -16.63 -7.77 -1.10
N PRO A 212 -16.12 -8.52 -2.11
CA PRO A 212 -14.78 -9.12 -2.03
C PRO A 212 -13.64 -8.11 -1.94
N PHE A 213 -13.89 -6.86 -2.35
CA PHE A 213 -12.91 -5.77 -2.38
C PHE A 213 -13.09 -4.81 -1.21
N ASN A 214 -14.32 -4.72 -0.67
CA ASN A 214 -14.67 -3.95 0.52
C ASN A 214 -14.45 -4.80 1.78
N THR A 215 -13.20 -5.04 2.11
CA THR A 215 -12.77 -5.89 3.24
C THR A 215 -11.66 -5.20 4.02
N LEU A 216 -11.38 -5.69 5.22
CA LEU A 216 -10.34 -5.12 6.08
C LEU A 216 -9.02 -4.89 5.31
N GLY A 217 -8.59 -3.63 5.25
CA GLY A 217 -7.40 -3.19 4.51
C GLY A 217 -7.62 -2.94 3.02
N GLY A 218 -8.86 -3.04 2.53
CA GLY A 218 -9.30 -2.57 1.21
C GLY A 218 -10.43 -1.56 1.40
N TRP A 219 -10.50 -0.55 0.56
CA TRP A 219 -11.52 0.49 0.63
C TRP A 219 -12.25 0.61 -0.71
N PRO A 220 -13.59 0.68 -0.69
CA PRO A 220 -14.34 0.95 -1.90
C PRO A 220 -13.92 2.31 -2.46
N ILE A 221 -13.97 2.45 -3.78
CA ILE A 221 -13.62 3.72 -4.43
C ILE A 221 -14.86 4.60 -4.65
N ARG A 222 -16.04 4.04 -4.46
CA ARG A 222 -17.33 4.71 -4.58
C ARG A 222 -17.70 5.34 -3.25
N ASP A 223 -18.21 6.58 -3.29
CA ASP A 223 -18.67 7.34 -2.14
C ASP A 223 -20.02 6.89 -1.55
N ASP A 224 -20.76 6.06 -2.31
CA ASP A 224 -22.07 5.48 -1.92
C ASP A 224 -21.96 4.03 -1.41
N ILE A 225 -20.75 3.47 -1.28
CA ILE A 225 -20.48 2.18 -0.64
C ILE A 225 -19.72 2.43 0.66
N GLU A 226 -20.33 2.10 1.79
CA GLU A 226 -19.66 2.21 3.08
C GLU A 226 -18.57 1.14 3.24
N PRO A 227 -17.37 1.50 3.80
CA PRO A 227 -16.28 0.57 4.06
C PRO A 227 -16.55 -0.40 5.21
#